data_3edbe010d345f3a055395a1dea5856db
#
_entry.id   3edbe010d345f3a055395a1dea5856db
#
_cell.length_a   1.000
_cell.length_b   1.000
_cell.length_c   1.000
_cell.angle_alpha   90.00
_cell.angle_beta   90.00
_cell.angle_gamma   90.00
#
_symmetry.space_group_name_H-M   'P 1'
#
loop_
_entity.id
_entity.type
_entity.pdbx_description
1 polymer ?
#
loop_
_entity_poly.entity_id
_entity_poly.type
_entity_poly.pdbx_seq_one_letter_code
_entity_poly.pdbx_strand_id
1 'polypeptide(L)'
;MEKKNTYDLEDRTLKFAGDVRAFVKELPRSVANREDTSQVVRSSGSVGANYIEANEALSKKDFLMRIRIARKEAKETAYWLKLIDTGDKTAIEEKRNALHQEARELMFILSSIMRKSEL
;
A
#
# COMPACT_ATOMS: atom_id res chain seq x y z
N MET A 1 -23.70 -13.90 -3.03
CA MET A 1 -23.16 -13.46 -3.17
C MET A 1 -22.40 -13.04 -3.14
N GLU A 2 -22.03 -12.86 -3.31
CA GLU A 2 -21.26 -12.42 -3.52
C GLU A 2 -20.35 -12.01 -3.42
N LYS A 3 -20.00 -12.01 -3.38
CA LYS A 3 -19.10 -11.63 -3.32
C LYS A 3 -18.27 -11.21 -3.46
N LYS A 4 -18.06 -11.12 -3.84
CA LYS A 4 -17.29 -10.73 -4.26
C LYS A 4 -16.56 -9.95 -3.96
N ASN A 5 -17.10 -9.39 -3.93
CA ASN A 5 -16.45 -8.48 -3.64
C ASN A 5 -15.42 -8.50 -2.70
N THR A 6 -15.20 -9.41 -2.30
CA THR A 6 -13.97 -9.77 -1.69
C THR A 6 -12.81 -9.02 -2.27
N TYR A 7 -13.02 -8.47 -3.42
CA TYR A 7 -11.99 -7.75 -4.15
C TYR A 7 -12.23 -6.28 -4.18
N ASP A 8 -13.06 -5.85 -3.27
CA ASP A 8 -13.20 -4.43 -3.07
C ASP A 8 -11.84 -3.88 -2.67
N LEU A 9 -11.24 -3.09 -3.55
CA LEU A 9 -9.94 -2.51 -3.29
C LEU A 9 -9.98 -1.49 -2.16
N GLU A 10 -11.11 -0.88 -1.88
CA GLU A 10 -11.21 0.00 -0.72
C GLU A 10 -10.95 -0.78 0.55
N ASP A 11 -11.58 -1.93 0.70
CA ASP A 11 -11.37 -2.78 1.87
C ASP A 11 -9.96 -3.37 1.90
N ARG A 12 -9.47 -3.81 0.75
CA ARG A 12 -8.15 -4.41 0.68
C ARG A 12 -7.05 -3.41 1.03
N THR A 13 -7.15 -2.18 0.53
CA THR A 13 -6.17 -1.15 0.83
C THR A 13 -6.28 -0.68 2.28
N LEU A 14 -7.48 -0.65 2.83
CA LEU A 14 -7.67 -0.33 4.24
C LEU A 14 -7.01 -1.39 5.12
N LYS A 15 -7.24 -2.66 4.82
CA LYS A 15 -6.61 -3.75 5.56
C LYS A 15 -5.08 -3.65 5.48
N PHE A 16 -4.55 -3.38 4.30
CA PHE A 16 -3.12 -3.22 4.11
C PHE A 16 -2.55 -2.14 5.00
N ALA A 17 -3.16 -0.95 5.00
CA ALA A 17 -2.70 0.15 5.85
C ALA A 17 -2.78 -0.19 7.33
N GLY A 18 -3.81 -0.89 7.74
CA GLY A 18 -3.97 -1.36 9.12
C GLY A 18 -2.91 -2.38 9.50
N ASP A 19 -2.63 -3.32 8.61
CA ASP A 19 -1.60 -4.34 8.85
C ASP A 19 -0.22 -3.71 8.97
N VAL A 20 0.08 -2.69 8.16
CA VAL A 20 1.32 -1.94 8.27
C VAL A 20 1.43 -1.30 9.66
N ARG A 21 0.35 -0.68 10.14
CA ARG A 21 0.37 -0.02 11.45
C ARG A 21 0.59 -1.02 12.59
N ALA A 22 0.02 -2.21 12.50
CA ALA A 22 0.26 -3.27 13.47
C ALA A 22 1.72 -3.74 13.41
N PHE A 23 2.24 -3.90 12.21
CA PHE A 23 3.61 -4.37 11.98
C PHE A 23 4.64 -3.43 12.59
N VAL A 24 4.50 -2.11 12.37
CA VAL A 24 5.51 -1.16 12.84
C VAL A 24 5.63 -1.11 14.35
N LYS A 25 4.60 -1.54 15.07
CA LYS A 25 4.65 -1.60 16.55
C LYS A 25 5.61 -2.67 17.06
N GLU A 26 5.97 -3.64 16.24
CA GLU A 26 6.82 -4.77 16.64
C GLU A 26 8.29 -4.53 16.35
N LEU A 27 8.63 -3.43 15.70
CA LEU A 27 9.98 -3.20 15.20
C LEU A 27 10.91 -2.68 16.29
N PRO A 28 12.22 -3.02 16.19
CA PRO A 28 13.19 -2.43 17.11
C PRO A 28 13.27 -0.92 16.88
N ARG A 29 13.55 -0.20 17.98
CA ARG A 29 13.66 1.25 17.92
C ARG A 29 15.05 1.63 17.42
N SER A 30 15.09 2.52 16.43
CA SER A 30 16.33 3.09 15.91
C SER A 30 15.99 4.36 15.18
N VAL A 31 17.00 5.19 14.92
CA VAL A 31 16.78 6.42 14.13
C VAL A 31 16.26 6.06 12.76
N ALA A 32 16.89 5.08 12.09
CA ALA A 32 16.49 4.69 10.74
C ALA A 32 15.05 4.14 10.73
N ASN A 33 14.71 3.26 11.66
CA ASN A 33 13.35 2.72 11.71
C ASN A 33 12.32 3.80 12.00
N ARG A 34 12.64 4.77 12.83
CA ARG A 34 11.70 5.86 13.09
C ARG A 34 11.38 6.62 11.80
N GLU A 35 12.41 6.93 11.00
CA GLU A 35 12.22 7.62 9.74
C GLU A 35 11.46 6.75 8.73
N ASP A 36 11.87 5.50 8.59
CA ASP A 36 11.29 4.58 7.61
C ASP A 36 9.85 4.24 7.96
N THR A 37 9.54 4.02 9.24
CA THR A 37 8.16 3.72 9.65
C THR A 37 7.24 4.91 9.42
N SER A 38 7.71 6.13 9.62
CA SER A 38 6.93 7.31 9.31
C SER A 38 6.53 7.31 7.83
N GLN A 39 7.48 7.00 6.94
CA GLN A 39 7.22 6.96 5.51
C GLN A 39 6.27 5.82 5.13
N VAL A 40 6.48 4.63 5.70
CA VAL A 40 5.66 3.48 5.33
C VAL A 40 4.22 3.62 5.84
N VAL A 41 4.03 4.20 7.02
CA VAL A 41 2.69 4.46 7.54
C VAL A 41 1.96 5.46 6.63
N ARG A 42 2.64 6.55 6.26
CA ARG A 42 2.07 7.57 5.40
C ARG A 42 1.73 7.00 4.01
N SER A 43 2.71 6.37 3.37
CA SER A 43 2.52 5.91 1.99
C SER A 43 1.50 4.78 1.90
N SER A 44 1.50 3.86 2.87
CA SER A 44 0.53 2.76 2.83
C SER A 44 -0.91 3.27 2.98
N GLY A 45 -1.12 4.30 3.79
CA GLY A 45 -2.44 4.91 3.92
C GLY A 45 -2.84 5.66 2.66
N SER A 46 -1.87 6.26 1.97
CA SER A 46 -2.13 7.04 0.76
C SER A 46 -2.57 6.17 -0.42
N VAL A 47 -2.24 4.88 -0.43
CA VAL A 47 -2.69 3.98 -1.48
C VAL A 47 -4.22 3.95 -1.53
N GLY A 48 -4.84 3.60 -0.41
CA GLY A 48 -6.29 3.50 -0.33
C GLY A 48 -6.97 4.86 -0.42
N ALA A 49 -6.38 5.88 0.21
CA ALA A 49 -6.96 7.22 0.18
C ALA A 49 -7.10 7.74 -1.25
N ASN A 50 -6.07 7.55 -2.08
CA ASN A 50 -6.13 7.97 -3.47
C ASN A 50 -7.05 7.08 -4.31
N TYR A 51 -7.13 5.81 -3.99
CA TYR A 51 -8.08 4.93 -4.67
C TYR A 51 -9.53 5.36 -4.40
N ILE A 52 -9.84 5.73 -3.13
CA ILE A 52 -11.16 6.24 -2.79
C ILE A 52 -11.47 7.51 -3.58
N GLU A 53 -10.50 8.42 -3.68
CA GLU A 53 -10.68 9.64 -4.46
C GLU A 53 -10.90 9.34 -5.94
N ALA A 54 -10.22 8.32 -6.48
CA ALA A 54 -10.43 7.91 -7.86
C ALA A 54 -11.88 7.48 -8.08
N ASN A 55 -12.43 6.70 -7.14
CA ASN A 55 -13.82 6.23 -7.25
C ASN A 55 -14.85 7.37 -7.22
N GLU A 56 -14.48 8.52 -6.66
CA GLU A 56 -15.34 9.70 -6.59
C GLU A 56 -15.02 10.73 -7.67
N ALA A 57 -14.11 10.41 -8.60
CA ALA A 57 -13.65 11.36 -9.60
C ALA A 57 -14.78 11.73 -10.56
N LEU A 58 -14.80 13.00 -10.95
CA LEU A 58 -15.83 13.54 -11.83
C LEU A 58 -15.44 13.45 -13.31
N SER A 59 -14.19 13.09 -13.61
CA SER A 59 -13.72 12.97 -14.98
C SER A 59 -12.74 11.83 -15.10
N LYS A 60 -12.56 11.33 -16.33
CA LYS A 60 -11.55 10.30 -16.61
C LYS A 60 -10.15 10.81 -16.27
N LYS A 61 -9.88 12.07 -16.54
CA LYS A 61 -8.57 12.66 -16.25
C LYS A 61 -8.27 12.62 -14.75
N ASP A 62 -9.24 13.01 -13.93
CA ASP A 62 -9.10 12.97 -12.47
C ASP A 62 -8.92 11.53 -11.97
N PHE A 63 -9.73 10.61 -12.52
CA PHE A 63 -9.63 9.20 -12.16
C PHE A 63 -8.22 8.68 -12.42
N LEU A 64 -7.69 8.92 -13.61
CA LEU A 64 -6.36 8.46 -13.98
C LEU A 64 -5.27 9.08 -13.08
N MET A 65 -5.42 10.36 -12.77
CA MET A 65 -4.46 11.03 -11.89
C MET A 65 -4.42 10.35 -10.53
N ARG A 66 -5.59 10.07 -9.94
CA ARG A 66 -5.66 9.44 -8.62
C ARG A 66 -5.14 8.01 -8.63
N ILE A 67 -5.44 7.25 -9.69
CA ILE A 67 -4.94 5.89 -9.83
C ILE A 67 -3.41 5.90 -9.95
N ARG A 68 -2.84 6.83 -10.71
CA ARG A 68 -1.39 6.95 -10.84
C ARG A 68 -0.73 7.27 -9.51
N ILE A 69 -1.35 8.15 -8.72
CA ILE A 69 -0.81 8.48 -7.39
C ILE A 69 -0.90 7.26 -6.49
N ALA A 70 -2.03 6.55 -6.46
CA ALA A 70 -2.19 5.35 -5.66
C ALA A 70 -1.12 4.31 -6.01
N ARG A 71 -0.89 4.08 -7.30
CA ARG A 71 0.13 3.15 -7.76
C ARG A 71 1.53 3.57 -7.30
N LYS A 72 1.84 4.83 -7.43
CA LYS A 72 3.13 5.38 -7.00
C LYS A 72 3.33 5.16 -5.51
N GLU A 73 2.28 5.41 -4.71
CA GLU A 73 2.37 5.22 -3.26
C GLU A 73 2.56 3.75 -2.88
N ALA A 74 1.93 2.83 -3.61
CA ALA A 74 2.14 1.41 -3.38
C ALA A 74 3.58 1.01 -3.68
N LYS A 75 4.14 1.52 -4.76
CA LYS A 75 5.53 1.27 -5.12
C LYS A 75 6.48 1.82 -4.05
N GLU A 76 6.24 3.02 -3.57
CA GLU A 76 7.07 3.62 -2.52
C GLU A 76 6.95 2.83 -1.22
N THR A 77 5.75 2.35 -0.89
CA THR A 77 5.56 1.54 0.31
C THR A 77 6.43 0.29 0.26
N ALA A 78 6.48 -0.38 -0.89
CA ALA A 78 7.34 -1.55 -1.07
C ALA A 78 8.81 -1.19 -0.84
N TYR A 79 9.23 -0.04 -1.32
CA TYR A 79 10.59 0.45 -1.14
C TYR A 79 10.92 0.66 0.35
N TRP A 80 10.05 1.38 1.06
CA TRP A 80 10.29 1.65 2.49
C TRP A 80 10.30 0.37 3.31
N LEU A 81 9.41 -0.59 2.99
CA LEU A 81 9.36 -1.87 3.68
C LEU A 81 10.68 -2.62 3.57
N LYS A 82 11.34 -2.52 2.41
CA LYS A 82 12.63 -3.18 2.22
C LYS A 82 13.74 -2.59 3.07
N LEU A 83 13.65 -1.32 3.41
CA LEU A 83 14.69 -0.64 4.21
C LEU A 83 14.55 -0.91 5.69
N ILE A 84 13.38 -1.31 6.17
CA ILE A 84 13.12 -1.49 7.59
C ILE A 84 14.03 -2.58 8.17
N ASP A 85 14.65 -2.26 9.31
CA ASP A 85 15.45 -3.20 10.08
C ASP A 85 14.52 -4.01 10.97
N THR A 86 14.49 -5.31 10.74
CA THR A 86 13.62 -6.24 11.49
C THR A 86 14.30 -6.79 12.73
N GLY A 87 15.57 -6.40 12.97
CA GLY A 87 16.34 -6.92 14.10
C GLY A 87 16.71 -8.38 13.94
N ASP A 88 16.72 -8.88 12.71
CA ASP A 88 17.03 -10.28 12.38
C ASP A 88 16.06 -11.27 13.03
N LYS A 89 14.86 -10.83 13.36
CA LYS A 89 13.85 -11.71 13.94
C LYS A 89 13.03 -12.31 12.81
N THR A 90 13.09 -13.64 12.69
CA THR A 90 12.46 -14.36 11.57
C THR A 90 10.97 -14.05 11.43
N ALA A 91 10.23 -14.05 12.56
CA ALA A 91 8.79 -13.79 12.51
C ALA A 91 8.48 -12.38 11.97
N ILE A 92 9.29 -11.40 12.34
CA ILE A 92 9.11 -10.02 11.86
C ILE A 92 9.50 -9.91 10.39
N GLU A 93 10.56 -10.60 9.98
CA GLU A 93 10.96 -10.64 8.57
C GLU A 93 9.88 -11.23 7.69
N GLU A 94 9.24 -12.29 8.16
CA GLU A 94 8.14 -12.93 7.41
C GLU A 94 6.98 -11.95 7.23
N LYS A 95 6.63 -11.21 8.27
CA LYS A 95 5.58 -10.20 8.19
C LYS A 95 5.97 -9.09 7.23
N ARG A 96 7.22 -8.61 7.30
CA ARG A 96 7.74 -7.60 6.38
C ARG A 96 7.64 -8.08 4.95
N ASN A 97 8.04 -9.33 4.70
CA ASN A 97 8.01 -9.88 3.35
C ASN A 97 6.59 -10.02 2.82
N ALA A 98 5.65 -10.42 3.67
CA ALA A 98 4.23 -10.52 3.29
C ALA A 98 3.67 -9.14 2.94
N LEU A 99 3.98 -8.12 3.72
CA LEU A 99 3.53 -6.76 3.43
C LEU A 99 4.17 -6.21 2.16
N HIS A 100 5.44 -6.51 1.96
CA HIS A 100 6.14 -6.10 0.73
C HIS A 100 5.46 -6.72 -0.49
N GLN A 101 5.12 -8.02 -0.41
CA GLN A 101 4.42 -8.70 -1.49
C GLN A 101 3.06 -8.08 -1.75
N GLU A 102 2.32 -7.76 -0.69
CA GLU A 102 1.01 -7.13 -0.83
C GLU A 102 1.13 -5.75 -1.49
N ALA A 103 2.13 -4.96 -1.12
CA ALA A 103 2.38 -3.67 -1.75
C ALA A 103 2.62 -3.83 -3.26
N ARG A 104 3.40 -4.84 -3.63
CA ARG A 104 3.68 -5.12 -5.04
C ARG A 104 2.42 -5.55 -5.79
N GLU A 105 1.60 -6.39 -5.16
CA GLU A 105 0.34 -6.83 -5.79
C GLU A 105 -0.61 -5.65 -6.00
N LEU A 106 -0.73 -4.78 -5.01
CA LEU A 106 -1.55 -3.58 -5.14
C LEU A 106 -1.03 -2.69 -6.27
N MET A 107 0.29 -2.54 -6.36
CA MET A 107 0.90 -1.78 -7.45
C MET A 107 0.52 -2.36 -8.83
N PHE A 108 0.59 -3.68 -8.98
CA PHE A 108 0.26 -4.33 -10.24
C PHE A 108 -1.23 -4.20 -10.58
N ILE A 109 -2.10 -4.33 -9.58
CA ILE A 109 -3.54 -4.16 -9.77
C ILE A 109 -3.84 -2.74 -10.24
N LEU A 110 -3.26 -1.76 -9.56
CA LEU A 110 -3.47 -0.34 -9.90
C LEU A 110 -2.90 -0.02 -11.29
N SER A 111 -1.76 -0.61 -11.63
CA SER A 111 -1.18 -0.47 -12.98
C SER A 111 -2.13 -1.02 -14.04
N SER A 112 -2.77 -2.16 -13.76
CA SER A 112 -3.73 -2.76 -14.67
C SER A 112 -4.95 -1.86 -14.88
N ILE A 113 -5.48 -1.31 -13.79
CA ILE A 113 -6.61 -0.37 -13.86
C ILE A 113 -6.22 0.85 -14.70
N MET A 114 -5.03 1.39 -14.45
CA MET A 114 -4.53 2.55 -15.19
C MET A 114 -4.48 2.27 -16.70
N ARG A 115 -3.89 1.14 -17.08
CA ARG A 115 -3.75 0.79 -18.51
C ARG A 115 -5.11 0.62 -19.18
N LYS A 116 -6.05 -0.05 -18.51
CA LYS A 116 -7.40 -0.24 -19.06
C LYS A 116 -8.12 1.08 -19.23
N SER A 117 -7.89 2.01 -18.32
CA SER A 117 -8.57 3.31 -18.34
C SER A 117 -7.97 4.27 -19.36
N GLU A 118 -6.75 4.01 -19.81
CA GLU A 118 -6.09 4.83 -20.83
C GLU A 118 -6.61 4.52 -22.25
N LEU A 119 -7.28 3.40 -22.42
CA LEU A 119 -7.87 3.02 -23.73
C LEU A 119 -9.13 3.88 -24.08
#